data_66e08227e515db5442fe894b6781dcac
#
_entry.id   66e08227e515db5442fe894b6781dcac
#
_cell.length_a   1.000
_cell.length_b   1.000
_cell.length_c   1.000
_cell.angle_alpha   90.00
_cell.angle_beta   90.00
_cell.angle_gamma   90.00
#
_symmetry.space_group_name_H-M   'P 1'
#
loop_
_entity.id
_entity.type
_entity.pdbx_description
1 polymer ?
#
loop_
_entity_poly.entity_id
_entity_poly.type
_entity_poly.pdbx_seq_one_letter_code
_entity_poly.pdbx_strand_id
1 'polypeptide(L)'
;PFTCAAWQSLQSATGKALPFDRTIDSLLFTLSNGDITAAVNAQNDCGKKTENLLKILREKPCLLVFDRADTLLKTGEAKAAGYFADDCAEYAWLFKQLLETEHQSKIIFTSRESLAELPSTVTREIQLNGLDRDAAVALLQSFNLTANPEELAEMGDRYSGHPKALQLVAALIREDTEFQGNVGIFLHPRDWLLIRDIERAIDEMIARLGDGEQTCLSRISVYQTSEYPLSFAGISAQMPEVSKYELKENIIQALKRRQMQYYDRHLKSYQLHPLVREKGEYLLNQNPENLPTAHSQAYNYYMSIPLKPKSEWLNIEDIKPLIRSHYHASQAGDLDAANAIISEVYEYLRQWNCAELVCANLP
;
A
#
# COMPACT_ATOMS: atom_id res chain seq x y z
N PRO A 1 21.19 1.41 27.14
CA PRO A 1 21.19 2.73 26.51
C PRO A 1 22.31 2.81 25.49
N PHE A 2 22.08 3.49 24.34
CA PHE A 2 23.08 3.73 23.32
C PHE A 2 23.99 4.89 23.76
N THR A 3 25.28 4.82 23.40
CA THR A 3 26.25 5.90 23.67
C THR A 3 26.25 6.95 22.56
N CYS A 4 25.84 6.58 21.35
CA CYS A 4 25.70 7.49 20.23
C CYS A 4 24.59 7.01 19.29
N ALA A 5 24.10 7.93 18.43
CA ALA A 5 23.14 7.63 17.40
C ALA A 5 23.54 8.38 16.10
N ALA A 6 23.28 7.74 14.97
CA ALA A 6 23.43 8.36 13.66
C ALA A 6 22.16 8.10 12.83
N TRP A 7 21.62 9.17 12.27
CA TRP A 7 20.50 9.13 11.31
C TRP A 7 21.06 9.48 9.92
N GLN A 8 20.83 8.57 8.97
CA GLN A 8 21.31 8.74 7.61
C GLN A 8 20.16 8.54 6.61
N SER A 9 19.75 9.61 5.93
CA SER A 9 18.88 9.46 4.77
C SER A 9 19.66 8.83 3.62
N LEU A 10 19.06 7.82 3.00
CA LEU A 10 19.63 7.15 1.82
C LEU A 10 19.16 7.78 0.50
N GLN A 11 18.34 8.83 0.59
CA GLN A 11 17.82 9.57 -0.55
C GLN A 11 18.53 10.91 -0.69
N SER A 12 18.93 11.22 -1.92
CA SER A 12 19.44 12.54 -2.29
C SER A 12 18.30 13.56 -2.48
N ALA A 13 18.64 14.84 -2.57
CA ALA A 13 17.69 15.90 -2.87
C ALA A 13 16.95 15.71 -4.22
N THR A 14 17.50 14.93 -5.13
CA THR A 14 16.90 14.60 -6.43
C THR A 14 16.01 13.34 -6.38
N GLY A 15 15.79 12.75 -5.20
CA GLY A 15 14.97 11.55 -5.02
C GLY A 15 15.70 10.22 -5.30
N LYS A 16 16.93 10.25 -5.81
CA LYS A 16 17.75 9.06 -6.11
C LYS A 16 18.52 8.58 -4.89
N ALA A 17 19.06 7.37 -4.96
CA ALA A 17 19.97 6.83 -3.97
C ALA A 17 21.17 7.77 -3.74
N LEU A 18 21.57 7.96 -2.49
CA LEU A 18 22.82 8.64 -2.16
C LEU A 18 24.01 7.76 -2.56
N PRO A 19 25.12 8.34 -3.08
CA PRO A 19 26.35 7.59 -3.28
C PRO A 19 26.83 6.95 -1.99
N PHE A 20 27.28 5.70 -2.05
CA PHE A 20 27.76 4.93 -0.90
C PHE A 20 28.81 5.67 -0.09
N ASP A 21 29.83 6.23 -0.76
CA ASP A 21 30.92 6.96 -0.10
C ASP A 21 30.42 8.11 0.78
N ARG A 22 29.45 8.88 0.32
CA ARG A 22 28.87 9.96 1.12
C ARG A 22 28.19 9.45 2.39
N THR A 23 27.48 8.33 2.28
CA THR A 23 26.79 7.72 3.40
C THR A 23 27.76 7.19 4.44
N ILE A 24 28.75 6.39 4.01
CA ILE A 24 29.69 5.76 4.94
C ILE A 24 30.61 6.80 5.60
N ASP A 25 31.06 7.80 4.86
CA ASP A 25 31.92 8.89 5.38
C ASP A 25 31.14 9.73 6.42
N SER A 26 29.85 10.04 6.16
CA SER A 26 28.99 10.73 7.12
C SER A 26 28.80 9.93 8.42
N LEU A 27 28.57 8.61 8.31
CA LEU A 27 28.44 7.73 9.46
C LEU A 27 29.73 7.66 10.29
N LEU A 28 30.87 7.46 9.64
CA LEU A 28 32.19 7.41 10.28
C LEU A 28 32.52 8.73 10.99
N PHE A 29 32.24 9.85 10.33
CA PHE A 29 32.43 11.18 10.95
C PHE A 29 31.56 11.35 12.20
N THR A 30 30.27 11.05 12.08
CA THR A 30 29.32 11.23 13.18
C THR A 30 29.66 10.31 14.36
N LEU A 31 29.94 9.03 14.09
CA LEU A 31 30.15 8.03 15.13
C LEU A 31 31.55 8.13 15.76
N SER A 32 32.54 8.71 15.07
CA SER A 32 33.86 8.97 15.63
C SER A 32 33.99 10.36 16.32
N ASN A 33 32.88 11.10 16.44
CA ASN A 33 32.87 12.49 16.92
C ASN A 33 33.79 13.43 16.12
N GLY A 34 33.93 13.17 14.81
CA GLY A 34 34.73 14.00 13.89
C GLY A 34 36.18 13.52 13.69
N ASP A 35 36.63 12.48 14.38
CA ASP A 35 38.01 11.97 14.27
C ASP A 35 38.27 11.35 12.88
N ILE A 36 37.28 10.69 12.30
CA ILE A 36 37.37 10.10 10.96
C ILE A 36 36.64 10.98 9.95
N THR A 37 37.42 11.80 9.24
CA THR A 37 36.89 12.70 8.20
C THR A 37 36.86 12.02 6.82
N ALA A 38 36.07 12.56 5.89
CA ALA A 38 36.08 12.13 4.49
C ALA A 38 37.47 12.19 3.85
N ALA A 39 38.29 13.15 4.22
CA ALA A 39 39.68 13.27 3.73
C ALA A 39 40.57 12.11 4.23
N VAL A 40 40.38 11.67 5.48
CA VAL A 40 41.10 10.50 6.04
C VAL A 40 40.64 9.21 5.36
N ASN A 41 39.36 9.13 4.96
CA ASN A 41 38.79 7.98 4.27
C ASN A 41 38.99 7.98 2.75
N ALA A 42 39.45 9.05 2.13
CA ALA A 42 39.46 9.21 0.68
C ALA A 42 40.27 8.13 -0.08
N GLN A 43 41.22 7.48 0.59
CA GLN A 43 42.03 6.40 0.01
C GLN A 43 41.52 4.99 0.41
N ASN A 44 40.50 4.91 1.25
CA ASN A 44 39.94 3.63 1.69
C ASN A 44 38.87 3.16 0.72
N ASP A 45 38.94 1.89 0.36
CA ASP A 45 37.86 1.23 -0.38
C ASP A 45 36.64 0.95 0.52
N CYS A 46 35.56 0.47 -0.09
CA CYS A 46 34.31 0.10 0.59
C CYS A 46 34.57 -0.87 1.75
N GLY A 47 35.43 -1.87 1.57
CA GLY A 47 35.78 -2.86 2.58
C GLY A 47 36.42 -2.23 3.80
N LYS A 48 37.40 -1.37 3.62
CA LYS A 48 38.12 -0.72 4.71
C LYS A 48 37.25 0.28 5.46
N LYS A 49 36.43 1.04 4.75
CA LYS A 49 35.44 1.94 5.38
C LYS A 49 34.45 1.18 6.24
N THR A 50 33.94 0.05 5.74
CA THR A 50 33.02 -0.83 6.51
C THR A 50 33.70 -1.46 7.73
N GLU A 51 34.97 -1.90 7.60
CA GLU A 51 35.74 -2.42 8.73
C GLU A 51 35.89 -1.37 9.86
N ASN A 52 36.20 -0.12 9.48
CA ASN A 52 36.28 0.99 10.41
C ASN A 52 34.95 1.25 11.12
N LEU A 53 33.84 1.20 10.39
CA LEU A 53 32.50 1.31 11.00
C LEU A 53 32.22 0.17 11.98
N LEU A 54 32.46 -1.08 11.59
CA LEU A 54 32.29 -2.25 12.46
C LEU A 54 33.15 -2.19 13.72
N LYS A 55 34.37 -1.65 13.61
CA LYS A 55 35.23 -1.44 14.79
C LYS A 55 34.57 -0.51 15.79
N ILE A 56 34.05 0.64 15.36
CA ILE A 56 33.31 1.57 16.23
C ILE A 56 32.10 0.88 16.87
N LEU A 57 31.32 0.11 16.10
CA LEU A 57 30.11 -0.56 16.59
C LEU A 57 30.39 -1.68 17.60
N ARG A 58 31.59 -2.27 17.59
CA ARG A 58 32.05 -3.24 18.59
C ARG A 58 32.53 -2.56 19.86
N GLU A 59 33.16 -1.38 19.74
CA GLU A 59 33.71 -0.64 20.89
C GLU A 59 32.60 0.02 21.73
N LYS A 60 31.52 0.46 21.10
CA LYS A 60 30.41 1.15 21.78
C LYS A 60 29.05 0.84 21.20
N PRO A 61 27.99 0.74 22.02
CA PRO A 61 26.65 0.51 21.55
C PRO A 61 26.10 1.78 20.87
N CYS A 62 25.79 1.69 19.57
CA CYS A 62 25.26 2.78 18.76
C CYS A 62 23.85 2.43 18.27
N LEU A 63 23.04 3.47 17.98
CA LEU A 63 21.79 3.36 17.21
C LEU A 63 22.05 3.94 15.81
N LEU A 64 21.92 3.10 14.78
CA LEU A 64 21.96 3.52 13.39
C LEU A 64 20.55 3.54 12.81
N VAL A 65 20.17 4.63 12.17
CA VAL A 65 18.90 4.73 11.43
C VAL A 65 19.20 5.03 9.97
N PHE A 66 18.83 4.10 9.11
CA PHE A 66 18.90 4.25 7.65
C PHE A 66 17.50 4.58 7.14
N ASP A 67 17.29 5.82 6.75
CA ASP A 67 16.00 6.34 6.32
C ASP A 67 15.83 6.24 4.80
N ARG A 68 14.64 5.85 4.31
CA ARG A 68 14.33 5.71 2.89
C ARG A 68 15.14 4.64 2.16
N ALA A 69 15.29 3.46 2.79
CA ALA A 69 16.03 2.34 2.19
C ALA A 69 15.40 1.81 0.88
N ASP A 70 14.11 2.09 0.64
CA ASP A 70 13.43 1.82 -0.63
C ASP A 70 14.12 2.48 -1.84
N THR A 71 14.87 3.55 -1.67
CA THR A 71 15.60 4.21 -2.77
C THR A 71 16.75 3.37 -3.33
N LEU A 72 17.22 2.39 -2.58
CA LEU A 72 18.29 1.47 -2.97
C LEU A 72 17.76 0.24 -3.74
N LEU A 73 16.44 0.07 -3.86
CA LEU A 73 15.85 -1.16 -4.38
C LEU A 73 15.53 -1.05 -5.87
N LYS A 74 15.56 -2.21 -6.55
CA LYS A 74 15.16 -2.36 -7.96
C LYS A 74 13.72 -1.95 -8.18
N THR A 75 13.46 -1.37 -9.34
CA THR A 75 12.13 -0.93 -9.80
C THR A 75 11.78 -1.57 -11.14
N GLY A 76 10.49 -1.62 -11.48
CA GLY A 76 10.04 -2.04 -12.82
C GLY A 76 9.96 -3.55 -13.04
N GLU A 77 10.47 -4.39 -12.13
CA GLU A 77 10.47 -5.84 -12.25
C GLU A 77 9.90 -6.51 -11.02
N ALA A 78 8.81 -7.28 -11.19
CA ALA A 78 8.15 -7.97 -10.09
C ALA A 78 9.06 -8.96 -9.35
N LYS A 79 9.86 -9.74 -10.09
CA LYS A 79 10.79 -10.73 -9.51
C LYS A 79 11.88 -10.09 -8.66
N ALA A 80 12.22 -8.84 -8.94
CA ALA A 80 13.27 -8.09 -8.27
C ALA A 80 12.76 -7.16 -7.16
N ALA A 81 11.46 -7.17 -6.85
CA ALA A 81 10.87 -6.35 -5.80
C ALA A 81 11.51 -6.65 -4.43
N GLY A 82 11.99 -5.61 -3.74
CA GLY A 82 12.67 -5.73 -2.46
C GLY A 82 14.15 -6.14 -2.52
N TYR A 83 14.72 -6.29 -3.72
CA TYR A 83 16.14 -6.56 -3.92
C TYR A 83 16.90 -5.28 -4.25
N PHE A 84 18.16 -5.19 -3.82
CA PHE A 84 18.99 -4.03 -4.08
C PHE A 84 19.27 -3.86 -5.57
N ALA A 85 19.30 -2.61 -6.04
CA ALA A 85 19.70 -2.27 -7.40
C ALA A 85 21.18 -2.57 -7.62
N ASP A 86 21.56 -2.90 -8.86
CA ASP A 86 22.92 -3.35 -9.17
C ASP A 86 23.97 -2.25 -8.88
N ASP A 87 23.60 -0.99 -9.03
CA ASP A 87 24.41 0.17 -8.67
C ASP A 87 24.42 0.47 -7.15
N CYS A 88 23.69 -0.31 -6.35
CA CYS A 88 23.64 -0.22 -4.89
C CYS A 88 24.25 -1.47 -4.20
N ALA A 89 25.05 -2.26 -4.91
CA ALA A 89 25.66 -3.49 -4.40
C ALA A 89 26.55 -3.25 -3.14
N GLU A 90 27.20 -2.11 -3.04
CA GLU A 90 27.99 -1.73 -1.87
C GLU A 90 27.14 -1.57 -0.61
N TYR A 91 25.91 -1.07 -0.75
CA TYR A 91 24.94 -1.00 0.35
C TYR A 91 24.45 -2.38 0.78
N ALA A 92 24.12 -3.24 -0.20
CA ALA A 92 23.72 -4.63 0.08
C ALA A 92 24.81 -5.34 0.88
N TRP A 93 26.07 -5.18 0.46
CA TRP A 93 27.21 -5.74 1.16
C TRP A 93 27.40 -5.14 2.55
N LEU A 94 27.36 -3.80 2.70
CA LEU A 94 27.44 -3.13 4.00
C LEU A 94 26.38 -3.64 4.98
N PHE A 95 25.13 -3.67 4.57
CA PHE A 95 24.04 -4.10 5.44
C PHE A 95 24.18 -5.56 5.85
N LYS A 96 24.62 -6.42 4.93
CA LYS A 96 24.94 -7.80 5.25
C LYS A 96 26.04 -7.88 6.32
N GLN A 97 27.15 -7.14 6.15
CA GLN A 97 28.23 -7.12 7.13
C GLN A 97 27.77 -6.60 8.50
N LEU A 98 26.95 -5.56 8.52
CA LEU A 98 26.37 -5.01 9.75
C LEU A 98 25.45 -6.01 10.49
N LEU A 99 24.71 -6.84 9.75
CA LEU A 99 23.76 -7.79 10.33
C LEU A 99 24.40 -9.13 10.74
N GLU A 100 25.45 -9.56 10.03
CA GLU A 100 26.15 -10.83 10.28
C GLU A 100 27.30 -10.69 11.28
N THR A 101 27.76 -9.47 11.57
CA THR A 101 28.86 -9.22 12.51
C THR A 101 28.34 -8.99 13.92
N GLU A 102 29.00 -9.60 14.91
CA GLU A 102 28.66 -9.44 16.33
C GLU A 102 29.02 -8.03 16.84
N HIS A 103 28.03 -7.30 17.35
CA HIS A 103 28.17 -6.01 18.01
C HIS A 103 26.96 -5.68 18.91
N GLN A 104 27.08 -4.69 19.81
CA GLN A 104 26.01 -4.28 20.72
C GLN A 104 25.07 -3.22 20.17
N SER A 105 25.31 -2.76 18.97
CA SER A 105 24.54 -1.70 18.31
C SER A 105 23.21 -2.21 17.73
N LYS A 106 22.26 -1.30 17.52
CA LYS A 106 20.98 -1.59 16.86
C LYS A 106 20.85 -0.80 15.57
N ILE A 107 20.22 -1.42 14.59
CA ILE A 107 20.02 -0.84 13.26
C ILE A 107 18.53 -0.80 12.98
N ILE A 108 18.05 0.34 12.52
CA ILE A 108 16.67 0.56 12.06
C ILE A 108 16.72 0.99 10.59
N PHE A 109 15.94 0.33 9.77
CA PHE A 109 15.66 0.76 8.41
C PHE A 109 14.25 1.30 8.33
N THR A 110 14.04 2.47 7.74
CA THR A 110 12.71 2.88 7.27
C THR A 110 12.64 2.63 5.76
N SER A 111 11.53 2.09 5.30
CA SER A 111 11.35 1.75 3.89
C SER A 111 9.86 1.69 3.54
N ARG A 112 9.51 2.09 2.33
CA ARG A 112 8.16 1.88 1.76
C ARG A 112 8.00 0.48 1.18
N GLU A 113 9.09 -0.25 1.02
CA GLU A 113 9.11 -1.61 0.49
C GLU A 113 9.87 -2.54 1.45
N SER A 114 9.51 -3.81 1.49
CA SER A 114 10.24 -4.82 2.26
C SER A 114 11.65 -5.01 1.70
N LEU A 115 12.64 -5.13 2.58
CA LEU A 115 14.03 -5.39 2.21
C LEU A 115 14.25 -6.91 2.11
N ALA A 116 13.82 -7.51 0.98
CA ALA A 116 13.74 -8.97 0.82
C ALA A 116 15.09 -9.69 0.85
N GLU A 117 16.17 -8.97 0.57
CA GLU A 117 17.54 -9.51 0.52
C GLU A 117 18.20 -9.59 1.90
N LEU A 118 17.63 -8.90 2.91
CA LEU A 118 18.17 -8.96 4.27
C LEU A 118 17.75 -10.25 4.98
N PRO A 119 18.66 -10.89 5.75
CA PRO A 119 18.39 -12.17 6.37
C PRO A 119 17.31 -12.06 7.46
N SER A 120 16.20 -12.76 7.30
CA SER A 120 15.05 -12.77 8.21
C SER A 120 15.37 -13.39 9.59
N THR A 121 16.50 -14.07 9.73
CA THR A 121 16.95 -14.65 10.99
C THR A 121 17.44 -13.62 12.01
N VAL A 122 17.91 -12.47 11.52
CA VAL A 122 18.47 -11.38 12.34
C VAL A 122 17.72 -10.06 12.18
N THR A 123 16.75 -10.00 11.26
CA THR A 123 15.91 -8.82 11.03
C THR A 123 14.46 -9.09 11.42
N ARG A 124 13.78 -8.04 11.87
CA ARG A 124 12.34 -8.05 12.12
C ARG A 124 11.68 -6.93 11.35
N GLU A 125 10.78 -7.28 10.45
CA GLU A 125 9.93 -6.32 9.78
C GLU A 125 8.75 -5.92 10.68
N ILE A 126 8.53 -4.61 10.81
CA ILE A 126 7.39 -4.03 11.54
C ILE A 126 6.62 -3.20 10.54
N GLN A 127 5.44 -3.67 10.18
CA GLN A 127 4.53 -2.90 9.32
C GLN A 127 3.86 -1.80 10.14
N LEU A 128 4.03 -0.54 9.71
CA LEU A 128 3.32 0.60 10.29
C LEU A 128 1.97 0.75 9.59
N ASN A 129 0.91 0.45 10.31
CA ASN A 129 -0.45 0.73 9.86
C ASN A 129 -0.81 2.19 10.09
N GLY A 130 -1.95 2.64 9.53
CA GLY A 130 -2.54 3.92 9.86
C GLY A 130 -2.92 4.01 11.35
N LEU A 131 -3.27 5.22 11.78
CA LEU A 131 -3.84 5.48 13.10
C LEU A 131 -5.12 4.65 13.28
N ASP A 132 -5.36 4.18 14.49
CA ASP A 132 -6.66 3.65 14.84
C ASP A 132 -7.73 4.76 14.81
N ARG A 133 -9.00 4.37 14.90
CA ARG A 133 -10.13 5.30 14.76
C ARG A 133 -10.07 6.45 15.75
N ASP A 134 -9.74 6.17 17.00
CA ASP A 134 -9.70 7.17 18.07
C ASP A 134 -8.55 8.15 17.87
N ALA A 135 -7.37 7.65 17.50
CA ALA A 135 -6.20 8.46 17.21
C ALA A 135 -6.38 9.31 15.93
N ALA A 136 -7.06 8.77 14.90
CA ALA A 136 -7.40 9.52 13.69
C ALA A 136 -8.38 10.65 13.99
N VAL A 137 -9.43 10.40 14.79
CA VAL A 137 -10.37 11.42 15.25
C VAL A 137 -9.65 12.48 16.07
N ALA A 138 -8.80 12.09 17.04
CA ALA A 138 -8.03 13.03 17.85
C ALA A 138 -7.11 13.91 17.00
N LEU A 139 -6.45 13.33 15.99
CA LEU A 139 -5.64 14.10 15.04
C LEU A 139 -6.49 15.15 14.31
N LEU A 140 -7.63 14.74 13.74
CA LEU A 140 -8.51 15.64 12.99
C LEU A 140 -9.12 16.75 13.86
N GLN A 141 -9.48 16.45 15.11
CA GLN A 141 -9.95 17.45 16.08
C GLN A 141 -8.93 18.56 16.34
N SER A 142 -7.62 18.23 16.26
CA SER A 142 -6.56 19.23 16.44
C SER A 142 -6.55 20.34 15.38
N PHE A 143 -7.24 20.15 14.25
CA PHE A 143 -7.35 21.12 13.16
C PHE A 143 -8.50 22.11 13.32
N ASN A 144 -9.32 21.99 14.38
CA ASN A 144 -10.50 22.84 14.65
C ASN A 144 -11.51 22.87 13.48
N LEU A 145 -11.78 21.70 12.88
CA LEU A 145 -12.77 21.54 11.82
C LEU A 145 -14.18 21.53 12.42
N THR A 146 -15.15 22.00 11.63
CA THR A 146 -16.58 21.86 11.94
C THR A 146 -17.04 20.49 11.49
N ALA A 147 -17.27 19.58 12.45
CA ALA A 147 -17.67 18.21 12.19
C ALA A 147 -18.31 17.58 13.43
N ASN A 148 -19.17 16.59 13.22
CA ASN A 148 -19.57 15.67 14.28
C ASN A 148 -18.57 14.51 14.42
N PRO A 149 -18.58 13.74 15.52
CA PRO A 149 -17.62 12.65 15.73
C PRO A 149 -17.70 11.55 14.67
N GLU A 150 -18.87 11.32 14.08
CA GLU A 150 -19.09 10.29 13.05
C GLU A 150 -18.46 10.72 11.72
N GLU A 151 -18.58 11.99 11.33
CA GLU A 151 -17.90 12.55 10.15
C GLU A 151 -16.37 12.49 10.26
N LEU A 152 -15.82 12.79 11.45
CA LEU A 152 -14.37 12.66 11.68
C LEU A 152 -13.92 11.20 11.59
N ALA A 153 -14.71 10.28 12.14
CA ALA A 153 -14.43 8.86 12.08
C ALA A 153 -14.51 8.34 10.64
N GLU A 154 -15.53 8.73 9.88
CA GLU A 154 -15.66 8.40 8.46
C GLU A 154 -14.47 8.92 7.66
N MET A 155 -14.03 10.14 7.90
CA MET A 155 -12.83 10.68 7.25
C MET A 155 -11.57 9.87 7.61
N GLY A 156 -11.44 9.49 8.90
CA GLY A 156 -10.37 8.58 9.35
C GLY A 156 -10.38 7.27 8.57
N ASP A 157 -11.52 6.65 8.44
CA ASP A 157 -11.70 5.37 7.74
C ASP A 157 -11.43 5.50 6.23
N ARG A 158 -11.93 6.54 5.57
CA ARG A 158 -11.71 6.80 4.13
C ARG A 158 -10.22 6.92 3.78
N TYR A 159 -9.43 7.52 4.66
CA TYR A 159 -7.97 7.64 4.49
C TYR A 159 -7.17 6.54 5.21
N SER A 160 -7.85 5.49 5.71
CA SER A 160 -7.25 4.36 6.46
C SER A 160 -6.34 4.81 7.60
N GLY A 161 -6.69 5.90 8.28
CA GLY A 161 -5.89 6.46 9.36
C GLY A 161 -4.52 6.99 8.94
N HIS A 162 -4.24 7.20 7.63
CA HIS A 162 -2.91 7.64 7.19
C HIS A 162 -2.62 9.07 7.68
N PRO A 163 -1.66 9.29 8.63
CA PRO A 163 -1.53 10.56 9.34
C PRO A 163 -1.30 11.74 8.41
N LYS A 164 -0.41 11.59 7.42
CA LYS A 164 -0.09 12.67 6.49
C LYS A 164 -1.25 12.99 5.56
N ALA A 165 -2.01 11.99 5.10
CA ALA A 165 -3.20 12.20 4.28
C ALA A 165 -4.28 12.97 5.08
N LEU A 166 -4.51 12.57 6.34
CA LEU A 166 -5.46 13.25 7.21
C LEU A 166 -5.06 14.71 7.49
N GLN A 167 -3.77 15.00 7.69
CA GLN A 167 -3.28 16.37 7.85
C GLN A 167 -3.48 17.21 6.59
N LEU A 168 -3.19 16.66 5.41
CA LEU A 168 -3.34 17.37 4.13
C LEU A 168 -4.80 17.67 3.83
N VAL A 169 -5.68 16.70 4.05
CA VAL A 169 -7.11 16.88 3.82
C VAL A 169 -7.74 17.82 4.83
N ALA A 170 -7.33 17.76 6.10
CA ALA A 170 -7.79 18.68 7.11
C ALA A 170 -7.37 20.13 6.79
N ALA A 171 -6.14 20.34 6.31
CA ALA A 171 -5.69 21.65 5.86
C ALA A 171 -6.51 22.14 4.66
N LEU A 172 -6.76 21.28 3.67
CA LEU A 172 -7.61 21.58 2.52
C LEU A 172 -9.00 22.02 2.96
N ILE A 173 -9.69 21.22 3.78
CA ILE A 173 -11.05 21.55 4.26
C ILE A 173 -11.10 22.89 4.99
N ARG A 174 -10.06 23.21 5.78
CA ARG A 174 -9.97 24.46 6.53
C ARG A 174 -9.73 25.67 5.64
N GLU A 175 -8.90 25.54 4.60
CA GLU A 175 -8.39 26.66 3.80
C GLU A 175 -9.23 26.91 2.53
N ASP A 176 -9.95 25.89 2.06
CA ASP A 176 -10.77 25.99 0.86
C ASP A 176 -12.08 26.74 1.14
N THR A 177 -12.41 27.69 0.27
CA THR A 177 -13.62 28.52 0.39
C THR A 177 -14.91 27.74 0.15
N GLU A 178 -14.86 26.59 -0.53
CA GLU A 178 -16.01 25.72 -0.75
C GLU A 178 -16.41 25.00 0.54
N PHE A 179 -15.42 24.49 1.29
CA PHE A 179 -15.67 23.69 2.50
C PHE A 179 -15.78 24.51 3.77
N GLN A 180 -15.13 25.67 3.83
CA GLN A 180 -15.18 26.60 4.97
C GLN A 180 -14.95 25.91 6.33
N GLY A 181 -14.07 24.92 6.37
CA GLY A 181 -13.78 24.13 7.56
C GLY A 181 -14.80 23.03 7.88
N ASN A 182 -15.82 22.80 7.06
CA ASN A 182 -16.90 21.85 7.31
C ASN A 182 -16.60 20.48 6.64
N VAL A 183 -16.45 19.45 7.47
CA VAL A 183 -16.14 18.07 7.03
C VAL A 183 -17.34 17.45 6.31
N GLY A 184 -18.57 17.70 6.75
CA GLY A 184 -19.77 17.18 6.10
C GLY A 184 -19.88 17.65 4.65
N ILE A 185 -19.58 18.93 4.36
CA ILE A 185 -19.55 19.45 3.00
C ILE A 185 -18.48 18.76 2.15
N PHE A 186 -17.33 18.43 2.74
CA PHE A 186 -16.27 17.70 2.06
C PHE A 186 -16.65 16.24 1.78
N LEU A 187 -17.33 15.58 2.72
CA LEU A 187 -17.71 14.16 2.59
C LEU A 187 -18.89 13.95 1.63
N HIS A 188 -19.79 14.92 1.50
CA HIS A 188 -20.97 14.87 0.64
C HIS A 188 -20.84 15.89 -0.50
N PRO A 189 -20.84 15.53 -1.72
CA PRO A 189 -21.08 14.30 -2.48
C PRO A 189 -19.81 13.74 -3.16
N ARG A 190 -18.72 13.57 -2.41
CA ARG A 190 -17.45 13.19 -3.02
C ARG A 190 -17.25 11.69 -3.14
N ASP A 191 -17.03 11.25 -4.37
CA ASP A 191 -16.67 9.88 -4.70
C ASP A 191 -15.15 9.66 -4.79
N TRP A 192 -14.33 10.73 -4.65
CA TRP A 192 -12.88 10.69 -4.78
C TRP A 192 -12.14 11.16 -3.52
N LEU A 193 -11.04 10.47 -3.20
CA LEU A 193 -10.19 10.71 -2.02
C LEU A 193 -8.87 11.41 -2.38
N LEU A 194 -8.43 11.30 -3.64
CA LEU A 194 -7.15 11.80 -4.07
C LEU A 194 -7.11 13.32 -4.11
N ILE A 195 -6.16 13.89 -3.40
CA ILE A 195 -5.76 15.29 -3.51
C ILE A 195 -4.33 15.36 -4.02
N ARG A 196 -3.96 16.47 -4.67
CA ARG A 196 -2.71 16.62 -5.44
C ARG A 196 -1.45 16.06 -4.76
N ASP A 197 -1.25 16.34 -3.47
CA ASP A 197 -0.03 15.90 -2.77
C ASP A 197 -0.06 14.41 -2.42
N ILE A 198 -1.23 13.84 -2.14
CA ILE A 198 -1.42 12.41 -1.93
C ILE A 198 -1.27 11.68 -3.25
N GLU A 199 -1.88 12.19 -4.32
CA GLU A 199 -1.80 11.63 -5.65
C GLU A 199 -0.35 11.51 -6.13
N ARG A 200 0.45 12.59 -5.97
CA ARG A 200 1.88 12.56 -6.33
C ARG A 200 2.66 11.49 -5.57
N ALA A 201 2.39 11.31 -4.27
CA ALA A 201 3.06 10.27 -3.48
C ALA A 201 2.70 8.86 -3.97
N ILE A 202 1.44 8.63 -4.37
CA ILE A 202 0.99 7.36 -4.93
C ILE A 202 1.57 7.16 -6.33
N ASP A 203 1.64 8.19 -7.17
CA ASP A 203 2.25 8.13 -8.49
C ASP A 203 3.73 7.71 -8.41
N GLU A 204 4.49 8.26 -7.45
CA GLU A 204 5.87 7.83 -7.19
C GLU A 204 5.97 6.34 -6.83
N MET A 205 5.01 5.83 -6.06
CA MET A 205 4.97 4.41 -5.70
C MET A 205 4.60 3.54 -6.92
N ILE A 206 3.60 3.94 -7.71
CA ILE A 206 3.15 3.21 -8.91
C ILE A 206 4.23 3.21 -9.99
N ALA A 207 4.98 4.31 -10.16
CA ALA A 207 6.08 4.38 -11.11
C ALA A 207 7.22 3.37 -10.85
N ARG A 208 7.25 2.77 -9.66
CA ARG A 208 8.21 1.70 -9.30
C ARG A 208 7.74 0.31 -9.71
N LEU A 209 6.46 0.16 -10.07
CA LEU A 209 5.86 -1.10 -10.49
C LEU A 209 6.24 -1.43 -11.94
N GLY A 210 6.40 -2.71 -12.24
CA GLY A 210 6.45 -3.21 -13.61
C GLY A 210 5.07 -3.30 -14.24
N ASP A 211 5.00 -3.48 -15.56
CA ASP A 211 3.74 -3.49 -16.33
C ASP A 211 2.73 -4.53 -15.81
N GLY A 212 3.20 -5.74 -15.47
CA GLY A 212 2.34 -6.80 -14.93
C GLY A 212 1.74 -6.44 -13.56
N GLU A 213 2.51 -5.76 -12.71
CA GLU A 213 2.05 -5.30 -11.39
C GLU A 213 1.04 -4.15 -11.54
N GLN A 214 1.32 -3.18 -12.43
CA GLN A 214 0.40 -2.06 -12.69
C GLN A 214 -0.92 -2.57 -13.28
N THR A 215 -0.85 -3.51 -14.23
CA THR A 215 -2.04 -4.13 -14.82
C THR A 215 -2.85 -4.89 -13.77
N CYS A 216 -2.21 -5.70 -12.94
CA CYS A 216 -2.87 -6.42 -11.86
C CYS A 216 -3.53 -5.45 -10.87
N LEU A 217 -2.77 -4.45 -10.40
CA LEU A 217 -3.25 -3.44 -9.44
C LEU A 217 -4.49 -2.71 -9.97
N SER A 218 -4.44 -2.22 -11.20
CA SER A 218 -5.55 -1.49 -11.82
C SER A 218 -6.79 -2.38 -12.00
N ARG A 219 -6.63 -3.63 -12.47
CA ARG A 219 -7.76 -4.53 -12.69
C ARG A 219 -8.42 -5.01 -11.40
N ILE A 220 -7.64 -5.25 -10.32
CA ILE A 220 -8.23 -5.66 -9.03
C ILE A 220 -8.86 -4.50 -8.25
N SER A 221 -8.63 -3.25 -8.65
CA SER A 221 -9.22 -2.08 -8.01
C SER A 221 -10.74 -2.02 -8.10
N VAL A 222 -11.34 -2.70 -9.09
CA VAL A 222 -12.81 -2.78 -9.24
C VAL A 222 -13.51 -3.58 -8.12
N TYR A 223 -12.75 -4.37 -7.34
CA TYR A 223 -13.33 -5.13 -6.24
C TYR A 223 -13.54 -4.27 -4.99
N GLN A 224 -14.73 -4.32 -4.43
CA GLN A 224 -15.08 -3.69 -3.16
C GLN A 224 -14.85 -4.69 -2.02
N THR A 225 -13.61 -4.79 -1.56
CA THR A 225 -13.18 -5.81 -0.59
C THR A 225 -13.79 -5.65 0.80
N SER A 226 -14.32 -4.47 1.14
CA SER A 226 -15.12 -4.24 2.35
C SER A 226 -16.45 -4.99 2.35
N GLU A 227 -17.00 -5.28 1.19
CA GLU A 227 -18.30 -5.91 1.04
C GLU A 227 -18.25 -7.41 0.79
N TYR A 228 -17.21 -7.86 0.07
CA TYR A 228 -16.96 -9.27 -0.17
C TYR A 228 -15.46 -9.58 -0.23
N PRO A 229 -14.98 -10.63 0.48
CA PRO A 229 -13.57 -10.96 0.53
C PRO A 229 -12.99 -11.27 -0.86
N LEU A 230 -11.89 -10.60 -1.23
CA LEU A 230 -11.17 -10.88 -2.46
C LEU A 230 -10.23 -12.08 -2.25
N SER A 231 -10.48 -13.16 -2.96
CA SER A 231 -9.65 -14.36 -2.94
C SER A 231 -8.57 -14.33 -4.04
N PHE A 232 -7.61 -15.27 -3.96
CA PHE A 232 -6.66 -15.48 -5.05
C PHE A 232 -7.35 -15.84 -6.37
N ALA A 233 -8.48 -16.56 -6.31
CA ALA A 233 -9.27 -16.88 -7.51
C ALA A 233 -9.83 -15.61 -8.17
N GLY A 234 -10.30 -14.64 -7.37
CA GLY A 234 -10.76 -13.34 -7.88
C GLY A 234 -9.65 -12.54 -8.56
N ILE A 235 -8.46 -12.51 -7.97
CA ILE A 235 -7.28 -11.88 -8.60
C ILE A 235 -6.92 -12.61 -9.90
N SER A 236 -6.91 -13.95 -9.88
CA SER A 236 -6.59 -14.77 -11.05
C SER A 236 -7.59 -14.58 -12.20
N ALA A 237 -8.86 -14.30 -11.89
CA ALA A 237 -9.88 -13.99 -12.89
C ALA A 237 -9.60 -12.69 -13.64
N GLN A 238 -8.92 -11.73 -12.99
CA GLN A 238 -8.50 -10.46 -13.60
C GLN A 238 -7.24 -10.59 -14.49
N MET A 239 -6.53 -11.70 -14.38
CA MET A 239 -5.25 -11.93 -15.07
C MET A 239 -5.25 -13.28 -15.81
N PRO A 240 -6.23 -13.53 -16.71
CA PRO A 240 -6.35 -14.83 -17.39
C PRO A 240 -5.16 -15.18 -18.29
N GLU A 241 -4.43 -14.17 -18.75
CA GLU A 241 -3.23 -14.28 -19.58
C GLU A 241 -1.98 -14.68 -18.80
N VAL A 242 -2.01 -14.61 -17.47
CA VAL A 242 -0.86 -14.88 -16.58
C VAL A 242 -1.03 -16.24 -15.91
N SER A 243 0.04 -17.04 -15.87
CA SER A 243 -0.01 -18.30 -15.14
C SER A 243 -0.24 -18.08 -13.65
N LYS A 244 -0.93 -19.01 -12.98
CA LYS A 244 -1.18 -18.94 -11.54
C LYS A 244 0.11 -18.85 -10.71
N TYR A 245 1.19 -19.50 -11.18
CA TYR A 245 2.50 -19.42 -10.54
C TYR A 245 3.09 -18.02 -10.65
N GLU A 246 3.17 -17.48 -11.86
CA GLU A 246 3.69 -16.11 -12.11
C GLU A 246 2.89 -15.06 -11.33
N LEU A 247 1.55 -15.15 -11.35
CA LEU A 247 0.68 -14.25 -10.63
C LEU A 247 0.95 -14.30 -9.12
N LYS A 248 1.02 -15.51 -8.53
CA LYS A 248 1.15 -15.68 -7.09
C LYS A 248 2.55 -15.37 -6.58
N GLU A 249 3.58 -15.95 -7.22
CA GLU A 249 4.95 -15.93 -6.70
C GLU A 249 5.74 -14.69 -7.14
N ASN A 250 5.33 -14.03 -8.23
CA ASN A 250 5.99 -12.83 -8.71
C ASN A 250 5.13 -11.58 -8.49
N ILE A 251 3.98 -11.46 -9.17
CA ILE A 251 3.19 -10.21 -9.19
C ILE A 251 2.61 -9.88 -7.81
N ILE A 252 1.88 -10.82 -7.19
CA ILE A 252 1.25 -10.58 -5.88
C ILE A 252 2.31 -10.40 -4.79
N GLN A 253 3.39 -11.17 -4.82
CA GLN A 253 4.48 -10.99 -3.86
C GLN A 253 5.18 -9.64 -4.03
N ALA A 254 5.35 -9.16 -5.26
CA ALA A 254 5.91 -7.84 -5.52
C ALA A 254 4.99 -6.72 -5.00
N LEU A 255 3.70 -6.77 -5.32
CA LEU A 255 2.72 -5.80 -4.79
C LEU A 255 2.71 -5.79 -3.26
N LYS A 256 2.82 -6.96 -2.62
CA LYS A 256 2.93 -7.08 -1.17
C LYS A 256 4.22 -6.45 -0.63
N ARG A 257 5.39 -6.77 -1.22
CA ARG A 257 6.70 -6.21 -0.81
C ARG A 257 6.74 -4.68 -0.97
N ARG A 258 6.05 -4.15 -1.99
CA ARG A 258 5.92 -2.71 -2.24
C ARG A 258 4.77 -2.05 -1.48
N GLN A 259 4.16 -2.76 -0.52
CA GLN A 259 3.08 -2.26 0.35
C GLN A 259 1.84 -1.73 -0.42
N MET A 260 1.65 -2.18 -1.67
CA MET A 260 0.49 -1.82 -2.47
C MET A 260 -0.74 -2.67 -2.13
N GLN A 261 -0.49 -3.90 -1.68
CA GLN A 261 -1.50 -4.89 -1.37
C GLN A 261 -1.07 -5.70 -0.15
N TYR A 262 -2.01 -6.06 0.71
CA TYR A 262 -1.78 -6.95 1.86
C TYR A 262 -2.85 -8.03 1.96
N TYR A 263 -2.57 -9.08 2.73
CA TYR A 263 -3.54 -10.13 3.00
C TYR A 263 -4.00 -10.05 4.45
N ASP A 264 -5.28 -9.75 4.63
CA ASP A 264 -5.93 -9.77 5.95
C ASP A 264 -6.26 -11.21 6.33
N ARG A 265 -5.63 -11.70 7.41
CA ARG A 265 -5.83 -13.07 7.89
C ARG A 265 -7.18 -13.29 8.57
N HIS A 266 -7.78 -12.25 9.17
CA HIS A 266 -9.08 -12.33 9.83
C HIS A 266 -10.18 -12.38 8.79
N LEU A 267 -10.14 -11.50 7.82
CA LEU A 267 -11.09 -11.45 6.69
C LEU A 267 -10.80 -12.53 5.63
N LYS A 268 -9.63 -13.18 5.69
CA LYS A 268 -9.13 -14.12 4.66
C LYS A 268 -9.20 -13.51 3.26
N SER A 269 -8.85 -12.25 3.14
CA SER A 269 -9.03 -11.42 1.94
C SER A 269 -7.77 -10.67 1.59
N TYR A 270 -7.51 -10.55 0.30
CA TYR A 270 -6.56 -9.57 -0.22
C TYR A 270 -7.19 -8.18 -0.14
N GLN A 271 -6.41 -7.21 0.29
CA GLN A 271 -6.86 -5.83 0.50
C GLN A 271 -5.94 -4.86 -0.22
N LEU A 272 -6.52 -3.81 -0.80
CA LEU A 272 -5.81 -2.63 -1.27
C LEU A 272 -6.04 -1.48 -0.31
N HIS A 273 -5.03 -0.63 -0.15
CA HIS A 273 -5.26 0.64 0.53
C HIS A 273 -6.27 1.47 -0.28
N PRO A 274 -7.28 2.11 0.31
CA PRO A 274 -8.32 2.84 -0.41
C PRO A 274 -7.78 3.83 -1.46
N LEU A 275 -6.76 4.61 -1.12
CA LEU A 275 -6.13 5.55 -2.05
C LEU A 275 -5.42 4.86 -3.22
N VAL A 276 -4.84 3.69 -2.97
CA VAL A 276 -4.20 2.88 -4.03
C VAL A 276 -5.28 2.26 -4.93
N ARG A 277 -6.40 1.83 -4.36
CA ARG A 277 -7.54 1.32 -5.11
C ARG A 277 -8.11 2.40 -6.04
N GLU A 278 -8.38 3.60 -5.50
CA GLU A 278 -8.90 4.72 -6.29
C GLU A 278 -7.95 5.10 -7.44
N LYS A 279 -6.64 5.15 -7.17
CA LYS A 279 -5.65 5.41 -8.23
C LYS A 279 -5.60 4.27 -9.24
N GLY A 280 -5.78 3.02 -8.81
CA GLY A 280 -5.90 1.85 -9.70
C GLY A 280 -7.11 1.98 -10.63
N GLU A 281 -8.27 2.37 -10.12
CA GLU A 281 -9.48 2.65 -10.91
C GLU A 281 -9.25 3.81 -11.90
N TYR A 282 -8.60 4.88 -11.44
CA TYR A 282 -8.23 6.00 -12.32
C TYR A 282 -7.35 5.54 -13.48
N LEU A 283 -6.32 4.72 -13.23
CA LEU A 283 -5.47 4.17 -14.27
C LEU A 283 -6.23 3.24 -15.22
N LEU A 284 -7.16 2.45 -14.70
CA LEU A 284 -8.00 1.57 -15.50
C LEU A 284 -8.88 2.38 -16.47
N ASN A 285 -9.39 3.52 -16.03
CA ASN A 285 -10.21 4.44 -16.81
C ASN A 285 -9.46 5.22 -17.89
N GLN A 286 -8.11 5.22 -17.90
CA GLN A 286 -7.32 5.85 -18.95
C GLN A 286 -7.57 5.21 -20.33
N ASN A 287 -8.00 3.95 -20.35
CA ASN A 287 -8.42 3.26 -21.55
C ASN A 287 -9.89 2.83 -21.39
N PRO A 288 -10.83 3.38 -22.19
CA PRO A 288 -12.27 3.13 -22.03
C PRO A 288 -12.71 1.66 -22.12
N GLU A 289 -11.91 0.79 -22.75
CA GLU A 289 -12.25 -0.64 -22.89
C GLU A 289 -11.82 -1.47 -21.67
N ASN A 290 -10.89 -0.97 -20.85
CA ASN A 290 -10.33 -1.72 -19.74
C ASN A 290 -11.31 -1.86 -18.58
N LEU A 291 -12.06 -0.80 -18.26
CA LEU A 291 -12.98 -0.82 -17.13
C LEU A 291 -14.14 -1.81 -17.34
N PRO A 292 -14.89 -1.79 -18.46
CA PRO A 292 -15.91 -2.79 -18.73
C PRO A 292 -15.36 -4.22 -18.75
N THR A 293 -14.15 -4.42 -19.29
CA THR A 293 -13.48 -5.73 -19.31
C THR A 293 -13.21 -6.24 -17.91
N ALA A 294 -12.65 -5.41 -17.04
CA ALA A 294 -12.38 -5.78 -15.64
C ALA A 294 -13.68 -6.10 -14.88
N HIS A 295 -14.73 -5.34 -15.10
CA HIS A 295 -16.03 -5.64 -14.52
C HIS A 295 -16.65 -6.94 -15.06
N SER A 296 -16.53 -7.22 -16.38
CA SER A 296 -16.97 -8.51 -16.94
C SER A 296 -16.22 -9.71 -16.33
N GLN A 297 -14.91 -9.56 -16.12
CA GLN A 297 -14.11 -10.60 -15.46
C GLN A 297 -14.52 -10.80 -14.01
N ALA A 298 -14.80 -9.71 -13.28
CA ALA A 298 -15.30 -9.78 -11.91
C ALA A 298 -16.71 -10.40 -11.85
N TYR A 299 -17.60 -10.05 -12.76
CA TYR A 299 -18.91 -10.69 -12.92
C TYR A 299 -18.78 -12.21 -13.07
N ASN A 300 -17.97 -12.66 -14.01
CA ASN A 300 -17.74 -14.09 -14.26
C ASN A 300 -17.17 -14.80 -13.03
N TYR A 301 -16.25 -14.13 -12.31
CA TYR A 301 -15.70 -14.66 -11.06
C TYR A 301 -16.78 -14.86 -10.01
N TYR A 302 -17.61 -13.86 -9.72
CA TYR A 302 -18.65 -13.97 -8.71
C TYR A 302 -19.71 -14.99 -9.09
N MET A 303 -20.10 -15.10 -10.37
CA MET A 303 -21.01 -16.14 -10.88
C MET A 303 -20.43 -17.56 -10.73
N SER A 304 -19.11 -17.71 -10.68
CA SER A 304 -18.46 -19.00 -10.48
C SER A 304 -18.41 -19.46 -9.02
N ILE A 305 -18.79 -18.61 -8.07
CA ILE A 305 -18.79 -18.94 -6.63
C ILE A 305 -19.99 -19.84 -6.32
N PRO A 306 -19.78 -21.04 -5.75
CA PRO A 306 -20.87 -21.93 -5.37
C PRO A 306 -21.78 -21.27 -4.33
N LEU A 307 -23.08 -21.31 -4.58
CA LEU A 307 -24.10 -20.86 -3.65
C LEU A 307 -24.77 -22.06 -2.98
N LYS A 308 -25.36 -21.82 -1.81
CA LYS A 308 -26.28 -22.76 -1.18
C LYS A 308 -27.51 -23.02 -2.09
N PRO A 309 -28.19 -24.16 -1.96
CA PRO A 309 -29.49 -24.35 -2.60
C PRO A 309 -30.48 -23.24 -2.21
N LYS A 310 -31.32 -22.79 -3.14
CA LYS A 310 -32.27 -21.68 -2.91
C LYS A 310 -33.16 -21.88 -1.68
N SER A 311 -33.49 -23.13 -1.36
CA SER A 311 -34.25 -23.48 -0.17
C SER A 311 -33.56 -23.19 1.17
N GLU A 312 -32.23 -22.94 1.12
CA GLU A 312 -31.41 -22.67 2.29
C GLU A 312 -30.96 -21.17 2.36
N TRP A 313 -31.45 -20.32 1.47
CA TRP A 313 -31.23 -18.89 1.52
C TRP A 313 -32.04 -18.24 2.64
N LEU A 314 -31.36 -17.77 3.68
CA LEU A 314 -31.99 -17.22 4.89
C LEU A 314 -31.84 -15.69 4.98
N ASN A 315 -30.80 -15.13 4.37
CA ASN A 315 -30.50 -13.70 4.42
C ASN A 315 -29.58 -13.29 3.25
N ILE A 316 -29.30 -12.00 3.15
CA ILE A 316 -28.50 -11.42 2.07
C ILE A 316 -27.07 -11.99 1.95
N GLU A 317 -26.50 -12.47 3.05
CA GLU A 317 -25.15 -13.05 3.05
C GLU A 317 -25.09 -14.32 2.18
N ASP A 318 -26.19 -15.09 2.10
CA ASP A 318 -26.24 -16.31 1.30
C ASP A 318 -26.21 -16.05 -0.21
N ILE A 319 -26.59 -14.83 -0.62
CA ILE A 319 -26.63 -14.40 -2.05
C ILE A 319 -25.67 -13.25 -2.37
N LYS A 320 -24.77 -12.88 -1.47
CA LYS A 320 -23.80 -11.82 -1.71
C LYS A 320 -23.04 -11.94 -3.04
N PRO A 321 -22.58 -13.14 -3.47
CA PRO A 321 -21.95 -13.29 -4.77
C PRO A 321 -22.85 -12.83 -5.93
N LEU A 322 -24.17 -13.11 -5.89
CA LEU A 322 -25.12 -12.65 -6.91
C LEU A 322 -25.27 -11.12 -6.91
N ILE A 323 -25.35 -10.52 -5.71
CA ILE A 323 -25.42 -9.05 -5.59
C ILE A 323 -24.15 -8.40 -6.20
N ARG A 324 -22.97 -8.98 -5.93
CA ARG A 324 -21.73 -8.51 -6.54
C ARG A 324 -21.71 -8.73 -8.06
N SER A 325 -22.20 -9.88 -8.52
CA SER A 325 -22.33 -10.15 -9.96
C SER A 325 -23.24 -9.13 -10.65
N HIS A 326 -24.38 -8.82 -10.05
CA HIS A 326 -25.29 -7.77 -10.55
C HIS A 326 -24.56 -6.41 -10.71
N TYR A 327 -23.89 -5.96 -9.64
CA TYR A 327 -23.12 -4.72 -9.68
C TYR A 327 -22.11 -4.71 -10.84
N HIS A 328 -21.31 -5.77 -10.96
CA HIS A 328 -20.28 -5.84 -11.99
C HIS A 328 -20.85 -6.00 -13.40
N ALA A 329 -21.97 -6.70 -13.60
CA ALA A 329 -22.67 -6.77 -14.88
C ALA A 329 -23.17 -5.39 -15.29
N SER A 330 -23.76 -4.63 -14.37
CA SER A 330 -24.23 -3.26 -14.62
C SER A 330 -23.07 -2.33 -15.02
N GLN A 331 -21.95 -2.38 -14.29
CA GLN A 331 -20.75 -1.57 -14.58
C GLN A 331 -20.05 -1.98 -15.89
N ALA A 332 -20.19 -3.24 -16.30
CA ALA A 332 -19.70 -3.74 -17.59
C ALA A 332 -20.61 -3.32 -18.77
N GLY A 333 -21.81 -2.79 -18.50
CA GLY A 333 -22.82 -2.47 -19.50
C GLY A 333 -23.66 -3.66 -19.95
N ASP A 334 -23.52 -4.83 -19.29
CA ASP A 334 -24.35 -6.01 -19.57
C ASP A 334 -25.66 -5.98 -18.75
N LEU A 335 -26.57 -5.15 -19.22
CA LEU A 335 -27.85 -4.90 -18.57
C LEU A 335 -28.76 -6.16 -18.59
N ASP A 336 -28.61 -7.03 -19.57
CA ASP A 336 -29.40 -8.27 -19.65
C ASP A 336 -28.98 -9.23 -18.56
N ALA A 337 -27.69 -9.43 -18.34
CA ALA A 337 -27.16 -10.24 -17.24
C ALA A 337 -27.54 -9.64 -15.89
N ALA A 338 -27.42 -8.33 -15.72
CA ALA A 338 -27.80 -7.64 -14.49
C ALA A 338 -29.29 -7.85 -14.18
N ASN A 339 -30.18 -7.65 -15.16
CA ASN A 339 -31.63 -7.85 -15.02
C ASN A 339 -32.01 -9.31 -14.71
N ALA A 340 -31.30 -10.27 -15.30
CA ALA A 340 -31.53 -11.69 -15.01
C ALA A 340 -31.26 -12.03 -13.53
N ILE A 341 -30.14 -11.50 -12.99
CA ILE A 341 -29.80 -11.71 -11.56
C ILE A 341 -30.85 -11.06 -10.66
N ILE A 342 -31.25 -9.82 -10.93
CA ILE A 342 -32.25 -9.13 -10.12
C ILE A 342 -33.58 -9.90 -10.14
N SER A 343 -34.03 -10.36 -11.29
CA SER A 343 -35.25 -11.15 -11.43
C SER A 343 -35.20 -12.43 -10.58
N GLU A 344 -34.02 -13.03 -10.44
CA GLU A 344 -33.82 -14.23 -9.64
C GLU A 344 -33.89 -13.98 -8.14
N VAL A 345 -33.35 -12.85 -7.65
CA VAL A 345 -33.19 -12.59 -6.21
C VAL A 345 -34.22 -11.63 -5.63
N TYR A 346 -35.02 -10.94 -6.47
CA TYR A 346 -35.90 -9.85 -6.06
C TYR A 346 -36.88 -10.23 -4.94
N GLU A 347 -37.55 -11.38 -5.05
CA GLU A 347 -38.54 -11.80 -4.04
C GLU A 347 -37.87 -12.08 -2.68
N TYR A 348 -36.65 -12.61 -2.66
CA TYR A 348 -35.89 -12.83 -1.43
C TYR A 348 -35.48 -11.49 -0.81
N LEU A 349 -34.99 -10.54 -1.61
CA LEU A 349 -34.62 -9.20 -1.12
C LEU A 349 -35.82 -8.45 -0.54
N ARG A 350 -36.98 -8.58 -1.17
CA ARG A 350 -38.24 -8.03 -0.67
C ARG A 350 -38.64 -8.63 0.67
N GLN A 351 -38.57 -9.96 0.79
CA GLN A 351 -38.90 -10.68 2.02
C GLN A 351 -37.97 -10.30 3.18
N TRP A 352 -36.70 -10.05 2.90
CA TRP A 352 -35.70 -9.65 3.91
C TRP A 352 -35.66 -8.14 4.16
N ASN A 353 -36.53 -7.37 3.54
CA ASN A 353 -36.55 -5.90 3.64
C ASN A 353 -35.26 -5.22 3.19
N CYS A 354 -34.58 -5.80 2.21
CA CYS A 354 -33.28 -5.37 1.66
C CYS A 354 -33.40 -4.88 0.21
N ALA A 355 -34.59 -4.60 -0.32
CA ALA A 355 -34.78 -4.21 -1.73
C ALA A 355 -34.08 -2.88 -2.07
N GLU A 356 -33.92 -1.98 -1.11
CA GLU A 356 -33.23 -0.69 -1.29
C GLU A 356 -31.75 -0.85 -1.64
N LEU A 357 -31.09 -1.93 -1.18
CA LEU A 357 -29.66 -2.18 -1.46
C LEU A 357 -29.38 -2.44 -2.94
N VAL A 358 -30.37 -2.86 -3.69
CA VAL A 358 -30.24 -3.05 -5.13
C VAL A 358 -30.52 -1.77 -5.89
N CYS A 359 -31.47 -0.96 -5.41
CA CYS A 359 -31.77 0.34 -6.00
C CYS A 359 -30.63 1.34 -5.82
N ALA A 360 -29.86 1.25 -4.74
CA ALA A 360 -28.70 2.11 -4.48
C ALA A 360 -27.48 1.81 -5.39
N ASN A 361 -27.48 0.65 -6.08
CA ASN A 361 -26.43 0.23 -7.01
C ASN A 361 -26.89 0.26 -8.49
N LEU A 362 -28.02 0.87 -8.77
CA LEU A 362 -28.42 1.17 -10.15
C LEU A 362 -27.72 2.45 -10.59
N PRO A 363 -27.19 2.51 -11.83
CA PRO A 363 -26.51 3.70 -12.36
C PRO A 363 -27.44 4.89 -12.50
#